data_119db0b3aa9cf022356b474423a25ae6
#
_entry.id   119db0b3aa9cf022356b474423a25ae6
#
_cell.length_a   1.000
_cell.length_b   1.000
_cell.length_c   1.000
_cell.angle_alpha   90.00
_cell.angle_beta   90.00
_cell.angle_gamma   90.00
#
_symmetry.space_group_name_H-M   'P 1'
#
loop_
_entity.id
_entity.type
_entity.pdbx_description
1 polymer ?
#
loop_
_entity_poly.entity_id
_entity_poly.type
_entity_poly.pdbx_seq_one_letter_code
_entity_poly.pdbx_strand_id
1 'polypeptide(L)'
;MAGVLVIGGGLAGAAAALRLASAGRTVTLWERERTPAHKICGEFLSWEAQAHLAALGLDLEALGAVAIERVRLATARRVAEAPLGFTARSLTRRALDSALLELAAAAGATVERGVIAREVRADGTVASSHGGTRPETLIVATGKHELRGIGRDGAGTLNGQLGFKAYLRLLPAQRRALDGHVELCLFQGGYAGLQMVEREAANLCFLVSPERWKRLGGDFAGLLADLGAEVPLLGQRLAGAVPLLDRPLAISGVPYGYLHRPAPGETGWRLGDQAAVIPSFTGDGMSLALHSARLATTALLTGAGPADYLAWLARDAGGAIWRATALQRWSSTGGWAERAVALLGLAPGLVRLAAGFTRLQPAAVRRALAG
;
A
#
# COMPACT_ATOMS: atom_id res chain seq x y z
N MET A 1 11.70 18.79 -21.65
CA MET A 1 10.31 18.32 -21.86
C MET A 1 9.40 19.34 -21.23
N ALA A 2 8.58 19.99 -22.01
CA ALA A 2 7.55 20.88 -21.47
C ALA A 2 6.47 20.04 -20.76
N GLY A 3 6.09 20.47 -19.56
CA GLY A 3 5.04 19.82 -18.80
C GLY A 3 5.51 18.94 -17.63
N VAL A 4 4.61 18.08 -17.16
CA VAL A 4 4.79 17.26 -15.95
C VAL A 4 5.26 15.85 -16.34
N LEU A 5 6.37 15.42 -15.73
CA LEU A 5 6.80 14.02 -15.77
C LEU A 5 6.44 13.32 -14.47
N VAL A 6 5.68 12.23 -14.56
CA VAL A 6 5.35 11.35 -13.43
C VAL A 6 6.15 10.06 -13.55
N ILE A 7 6.96 9.71 -12.55
CA ILE A 7 7.72 8.46 -12.51
C ILE A 7 7.00 7.46 -11.60
N GLY A 8 6.47 6.38 -12.21
CA GLY A 8 5.76 5.29 -11.55
C GLY A 8 4.26 5.31 -11.78
N GLY A 9 3.74 4.27 -12.44
CA GLY A 9 2.34 4.07 -12.78
C GLY A 9 1.53 3.30 -11.72
N GLY A 10 1.95 3.34 -10.45
CA GLY A 10 1.15 2.85 -9.33
C GLY A 10 0.04 3.83 -8.95
N LEU A 11 -0.72 3.51 -7.87
CA LEU A 11 -1.89 4.29 -7.42
C LEU A 11 -1.63 5.81 -7.36
N ALA A 12 -0.55 6.23 -6.70
CA ALA A 12 -0.27 7.65 -6.54
C ALA A 12 0.06 8.35 -7.86
N GLY A 13 0.91 7.73 -8.69
CA GLY A 13 1.32 8.32 -9.97
C GLY A 13 0.20 8.32 -11.00
N ALA A 14 -0.55 7.23 -11.12
CA ALA A 14 -1.68 7.15 -12.05
C ALA A 14 -2.81 8.13 -11.65
N ALA A 15 -3.13 8.23 -10.35
CA ALA A 15 -4.11 9.19 -9.83
C ALA A 15 -3.66 10.65 -10.07
N ALA A 16 -2.38 10.95 -9.88
CA ALA A 16 -1.83 12.28 -10.15
C ALA A 16 -1.87 12.60 -11.64
N ALA A 17 -1.46 11.66 -12.50
CA ALA A 17 -1.49 11.84 -13.96
C ALA A 17 -2.92 12.06 -14.47
N LEU A 18 -3.88 11.24 -14.00
CA LEU A 18 -5.30 11.41 -14.34
C LEU A 18 -5.81 12.81 -13.98
N ARG A 19 -5.59 13.24 -12.72
CA ARG A 19 -6.07 14.56 -12.27
C ARG A 19 -5.45 15.72 -13.02
N LEU A 20 -4.16 15.69 -13.27
CA LEU A 20 -3.45 16.74 -13.98
C LEU A 20 -3.84 16.79 -15.45
N ALA A 21 -3.96 15.64 -16.12
CA ALA A 21 -4.42 15.59 -17.51
C ALA A 21 -5.87 16.07 -17.64
N SER A 22 -6.78 15.65 -16.73
CA SER A 22 -8.16 16.15 -16.68
C SER A 22 -8.26 17.66 -16.44
N ALA A 23 -7.24 18.27 -15.82
CA ALA A 23 -7.14 19.72 -15.65
C ALA A 23 -6.41 20.41 -16.82
N GLY A 24 -6.21 19.73 -17.95
CA GLY A 24 -5.59 20.28 -19.16
C GLY A 24 -4.07 20.44 -19.11
N ARG A 25 -3.39 19.81 -18.13
CA ARG A 25 -1.91 19.85 -18.06
C ARG A 25 -1.31 18.80 -18.99
N THR A 26 -0.21 19.13 -19.67
CA THR A 26 0.58 18.16 -20.42
C THR A 26 1.30 17.23 -19.45
N VAL A 27 0.96 15.94 -19.48
CA VAL A 27 1.50 14.91 -18.56
C VAL A 27 2.10 13.75 -19.33
N THR A 28 3.33 13.40 -19.00
CA THR A 28 3.95 12.12 -19.40
C THR A 28 4.15 11.28 -18.15
N LEU A 29 3.71 10.03 -18.19
CA LEU A 29 3.88 9.08 -17.10
C LEU A 29 4.76 7.91 -17.57
N TRP A 30 5.85 7.64 -16.83
CA TRP A 30 6.72 6.49 -17.05
C TRP A 30 6.40 5.36 -16.08
N GLU A 31 6.07 4.19 -16.61
CA GLU A 31 5.92 2.95 -15.85
C GLU A 31 6.98 1.93 -16.30
N ARG A 32 7.72 1.37 -15.35
CA ARG A 32 8.80 0.41 -15.64
C ARG A 32 8.30 -0.93 -16.18
N GLU A 33 7.11 -1.35 -15.76
CA GLU A 33 6.53 -2.62 -16.19
C GLU A 33 5.89 -2.48 -17.56
N ARG A 34 6.25 -3.35 -18.49
CA ARG A 34 5.69 -3.35 -19.87
C ARG A 34 4.21 -3.76 -19.86
N THR A 35 3.84 -4.67 -18.98
CA THR A 35 2.48 -5.23 -18.84
C THR A 35 1.97 -5.03 -17.42
N PRO A 36 0.65 -5.14 -17.17
CA PRO A 36 0.10 -5.12 -15.83
C PRO A 36 0.77 -6.13 -14.89
N ALA A 37 1.31 -5.68 -13.79
CA ALA A 37 2.10 -6.49 -12.85
C ALA A 37 1.50 -6.49 -11.46
N HIS A 38 1.69 -7.61 -10.75
CA HIS A 38 1.38 -7.70 -9.34
C HIS A 38 2.40 -6.91 -8.50
N LYS A 39 1.93 -6.27 -7.44
CA LYS A 39 2.76 -5.49 -6.51
C LYS A 39 2.63 -6.09 -5.09
N ILE A 40 3.67 -5.95 -4.26
CA ILE A 40 3.60 -6.37 -2.85
C ILE A 40 2.73 -5.38 -2.09
N CYS A 41 1.54 -5.84 -1.76
CA CYS A 41 0.48 -5.07 -1.10
C CYS A 41 -0.56 -6.03 -0.52
N GLY A 42 -1.16 -5.68 0.61
CA GLY A 42 -2.29 -6.40 1.17
C GLY A 42 -3.56 -6.29 0.32
N GLU A 43 -3.65 -5.31 -0.58
CA GLU A 43 -4.80 -5.11 -1.49
C GLU A 43 -6.14 -4.88 -0.77
N PHE A 44 -6.08 -4.33 0.42
CA PHE A 44 -7.22 -3.94 1.23
C PHE A 44 -7.54 -2.46 0.99
N LEU A 45 -8.71 -2.18 0.42
CA LEU A 45 -9.21 -0.84 0.13
C LEU A 45 -10.17 -0.41 1.25
N SER A 46 -9.68 0.42 2.15
CA SER A 46 -10.49 1.05 3.18
C SER A 46 -11.47 2.06 2.56
N TRP A 47 -12.40 2.57 3.35
CA TRP A 47 -13.39 3.55 2.86
C TRP A 47 -12.72 4.83 2.33
N GLU A 48 -11.58 5.24 2.90
CA GLU A 48 -10.81 6.40 2.45
C GLU A 48 -10.25 6.19 1.04
N ALA A 49 -9.69 5.00 0.79
CA ALA A 49 -9.21 4.64 -0.55
C ALA A 49 -10.34 4.60 -1.56
N GLN A 50 -11.48 4.00 -1.19
CA GLN A 50 -12.67 3.93 -2.02
C GLN A 50 -13.20 5.33 -2.36
N ALA A 51 -13.26 6.25 -1.38
CA ALA A 51 -13.70 7.63 -1.60
C ALA A 51 -12.81 8.37 -2.62
N HIS A 52 -11.49 8.21 -2.52
CA HIS A 52 -10.56 8.78 -3.49
C HIS A 52 -10.71 8.17 -4.89
N LEU A 53 -10.89 6.84 -4.98
CA LEU A 53 -11.07 6.14 -6.25
C LEU A 53 -12.39 6.51 -6.93
N ALA A 54 -13.48 6.61 -6.16
CA ALA A 54 -14.76 7.08 -6.68
C ALA A 54 -14.68 8.51 -7.22
N ALA A 55 -13.95 9.41 -6.53
CA ALA A 55 -13.72 10.78 -7.00
C ALA A 55 -12.84 10.85 -8.27
N LEU A 56 -12.15 9.78 -8.62
CA LEU A 56 -11.40 9.61 -9.88
C LEU A 56 -12.26 8.94 -10.98
N GLY A 57 -13.52 8.61 -10.68
CA GLY A 57 -14.43 7.96 -11.63
C GLY A 57 -14.25 6.45 -11.75
N LEU A 58 -13.58 5.81 -10.80
CA LEU A 58 -13.34 4.36 -10.84
C LEU A 58 -14.48 3.59 -10.16
N ASP A 59 -15.08 2.66 -10.88
CA ASP A 59 -16.07 1.72 -10.36
C ASP A 59 -15.39 0.42 -9.92
N LEU A 60 -15.27 0.23 -8.61
CA LEU A 60 -14.64 -0.94 -8.02
C LEU A 60 -15.48 -2.22 -8.19
N GLU A 61 -16.80 -2.11 -8.27
CA GLU A 61 -17.68 -3.26 -8.46
C GLU A 61 -17.58 -3.79 -9.89
N ALA A 62 -17.55 -2.89 -10.88
CA ALA A 62 -17.32 -3.24 -12.27
C ALA A 62 -15.95 -3.93 -12.50
N LEU A 63 -14.95 -3.61 -11.66
CA LEU A 63 -13.64 -4.27 -11.67
C LEU A 63 -13.63 -5.61 -10.92
N GLY A 64 -14.73 -6.01 -10.30
CA GLY A 64 -14.87 -7.27 -9.57
C GLY A 64 -14.29 -7.23 -8.14
N ALA A 65 -14.18 -6.05 -7.53
CA ALA A 65 -13.68 -5.92 -6.17
C ALA A 65 -14.55 -6.68 -5.16
N VAL A 66 -13.90 -7.48 -4.31
CA VAL A 66 -14.56 -8.33 -3.32
C VAL A 66 -14.86 -7.52 -2.05
N ALA A 67 -16.08 -7.64 -1.52
CA ALA A 67 -16.49 -6.97 -0.28
C ALA A 67 -15.86 -7.64 0.95
N ILE A 68 -15.45 -6.81 1.93
CA ILE A 68 -14.93 -7.24 3.22
C ILE A 68 -15.64 -6.43 4.30
N GLU A 69 -16.34 -7.12 5.20
CA GLU A 69 -17.16 -6.49 6.25
C GLU A 69 -16.64 -6.79 7.65
N ARG A 70 -15.83 -7.83 7.78
CA ARG A 70 -15.35 -8.33 9.06
C ARG A 70 -13.83 -8.50 9.07
N VAL A 71 -13.25 -8.37 10.25
CA VAL A 71 -11.85 -8.71 10.49
C VAL A 71 -11.79 -9.89 11.47
N ARG A 72 -10.92 -10.84 11.19
CA ARG A 72 -10.59 -11.93 12.08
C ARG A 72 -9.13 -11.84 12.47
N LEU A 73 -8.86 -11.75 13.77
CA LEU A 73 -7.52 -11.73 14.34
C LEU A 73 -7.21 -13.10 14.92
N ALA A 74 -6.09 -13.68 14.55
CA ALA A 74 -5.68 -14.99 15.03
C ALA A 74 -4.25 -14.95 15.58
N THR A 75 -4.03 -15.73 16.62
CA THR A 75 -2.73 -16.01 17.23
C THR A 75 -2.55 -17.52 17.38
N ALA A 76 -1.49 -17.96 18.02
CA ALA A 76 -1.24 -19.37 18.30
C ALA A 76 -2.39 -20.05 19.08
N ARG A 77 -3.09 -19.29 19.96
CA ARG A 77 -4.06 -19.85 20.90
C ARG A 77 -5.47 -19.27 20.80
N ARG A 78 -5.64 -18.15 20.11
CA ARG A 78 -6.89 -17.38 20.14
C ARG A 78 -7.29 -16.90 18.76
N VAL A 79 -8.59 -16.82 18.55
CA VAL A 79 -9.21 -16.19 17.40
C VAL A 79 -10.28 -15.24 17.92
N ALA A 80 -10.29 -14.00 17.42
CA ALA A 80 -11.34 -13.04 17.68
C ALA A 80 -11.83 -12.47 16.36
N GLU A 81 -13.12 -12.21 16.26
CA GLU A 81 -13.76 -11.69 15.07
C GLU A 81 -14.62 -10.46 15.43
N ALA A 82 -14.59 -9.45 14.55
CA ALA A 82 -15.37 -8.24 14.74
C ALA A 82 -15.79 -7.65 13.40
N PRO A 83 -16.92 -6.90 13.34
CA PRO A 83 -17.26 -6.10 12.18
C PRO A 83 -16.29 -4.93 12.04
N LEU A 84 -15.93 -4.58 10.79
CA LEU A 84 -15.11 -3.40 10.50
C LEU A 84 -15.83 -2.08 10.77
N GLY A 85 -17.17 -2.08 10.71
CA GLY A 85 -17.99 -0.88 10.84
C GLY A 85 -18.17 -0.10 9.53
N PHE A 86 -17.59 -0.60 8.46
CA PHE A 86 -17.76 -0.16 7.07
C PHE A 86 -17.46 -1.35 6.14
N THR A 87 -17.92 -1.28 4.91
CA THR A 87 -17.54 -2.27 3.89
C THR A 87 -16.23 -1.84 3.25
N ALA A 88 -15.16 -2.59 3.50
CA ALA A 88 -13.93 -2.49 2.73
C ALA A 88 -14.06 -3.26 1.41
N ARG A 89 -13.15 -3.04 0.49
CA ARG A 89 -13.05 -3.80 -0.77
C ARG A 89 -11.67 -4.41 -0.90
N SER A 90 -11.56 -5.46 -1.67
CA SER A 90 -10.29 -6.06 -2.04
C SER A 90 -10.23 -6.21 -3.55
N LEU A 91 -9.13 -5.75 -4.14
CA LEU A 91 -8.87 -5.83 -5.57
C LEU A 91 -7.37 -5.88 -5.80
N THR A 92 -6.92 -6.73 -6.75
CA THR A 92 -5.48 -6.81 -7.04
C THR A 92 -4.94 -5.47 -7.55
N ARG A 93 -3.71 -5.16 -7.17
CA ARG A 93 -2.99 -3.99 -7.69
C ARG A 93 -2.82 -4.07 -9.20
N ARG A 94 -2.75 -5.28 -9.74
CA ARG A 94 -2.70 -5.49 -11.19
C ARG A 94 -3.94 -4.94 -11.90
N ALA A 95 -5.13 -5.24 -11.39
CA ALA A 95 -6.39 -4.73 -11.94
C ALA A 95 -6.56 -3.23 -11.67
N LEU A 96 -6.35 -2.82 -10.41
CA LEU A 96 -6.56 -1.44 -9.97
C LEU A 96 -5.62 -0.43 -10.63
N ASP A 97 -4.30 -0.74 -10.65
CA ASP A 97 -3.29 0.15 -11.26
C ASP A 97 -3.54 0.27 -12.78
N SER A 98 -3.96 -0.84 -13.45
CA SER A 98 -4.26 -0.81 -14.88
C SER A 98 -5.44 0.07 -15.21
N ALA A 99 -6.55 -0.07 -14.47
CA ALA A 99 -7.74 0.74 -14.67
C ALA A 99 -7.45 2.25 -14.47
N LEU A 100 -6.66 2.61 -13.45
CA LEU A 100 -6.26 4.01 -13.25
C LEU A 100 -5.37 4.54 -14.37
N LEU A 101 -4.44 3.72 -14.90
CA LEU A 101 -3.59 4.11 -16.02
C LEU A 101 -4.38 4.29 -17.31
N GLU A 102 -5.40 3.45 -17.54
CA GLU A 102 -6.32 3.58 -18.67
C GLU A 102 -7.14 4.87 -18.57
N LEU A 103 -7.66 5.19 -17.38
CA LEU A 103 -8.36 6.46 -17.15
C LEU A 103 -7.42 7.67 -17.35
N ALA A 104 -6.16 7.59 -16.90
CA ALA A 104 -5.19 8.66 -17.10
C ALA A 104 -4.90 8.87 -18.59
N ALA A 105 -4.72 7.79 -19.36
CA ALA A 105 -4.52 7.85 -20.80
C ALA A 105 -5.75 8.43 -21.51
N ALA A 106 -6.96 8.00 -21.15
CA ALA A 106 -8.21 8.51 -21.69
C ALA A 106 -8.42 10.01 -21.39
N ALA A 107 -7.88 10.50 -20.27
CA ALA A 107 -7.88 11.91 -19.92
C ALA A 107 -6.79 12.73 -20.64
N GLY A 108 -5.96 12.12 -21.48
CA GLY A 108 -4.94 12.78 -22.28
C GLY A 108 -3.51 12.70 -21.73
N ALA A 109 -3.24 11.91 -20.68
CA ALA A 109 -1.88 11.66 -20.24
C ALA A 109 -1.16 10.71 -21.22
N THR A 110 0.09 11.01 -21.58
CA THR A 110 0.95 10.09 -22.32
C THR A 110 1.52 9.05 -21.37
N VAL A 111 1.05 7.80 -21.47
CA VAL A 111 1.51 6.69 -20.62
C VAL A 111 2.54 5.85 -21.38
N GLU A 112 3.79 5.92 -20.93
CA GLU A 112 4.92 5.17 -21.50
C GLU A 112 5.30 4.00 -20.59
N ARG A 113 5.03 2.76 -21.02
CA ARG A 113 5.38 1.53 -20.33
C ARG A 113 6.76 1.01 -20.75
N GLY A 114 7.44 0.30 -19.84
CA GLY A 114 8.79 -0.25 -20.08
C GLY A 114 9.90 0.78 -19.92
N VAL A 115 9.58 1.99 -19.44
CA VAL A 115 10.56 3.04 -19.20
C VAL A 115 11.07 2.98 -17.75
N ILE A 116 12.35 2.68 -17.59
CA ILE A 116 12.99 2.56 -16.28
C ILE A 116 13.72 3.87 -15.99
N ALA A 117 13.19 4.69 -15.06
CA ALA A 117 13.93 5.81 -14.50
C ALA A 117 15.04 5.27 -13.59
N ARG A 118 16.26 5.80 -13.72
CA ARG A 118 17.45 5.32 -13.01
C ARG A 118 18.00 6.32 -11.99
N GLU A 119 17.94 7.60 -12.33
CA GLU A 119 18.58 8.65 -11.56
C GLU A 119 17.93 10.01 -11.80
N VAL A 120 17.83 10.82 -10.76
CA VAL A 120 17.60 12.27 -10.88
C VAL A 120 18.89 12.98 -10.53
N ARG A 121 19.44 13.72 -11.48
CA ARG A 121 20.67 14.47 -11.33
C ARG A 121 20.43 15.83 -10.65
N ALA A 122 21.49 16.43 -10.13
CA ALA A 122 21.42 17.71 -9.47
C ALA A 122 20.91 18.87 -10.36
N ASP A 123 21.08 18.76 -11.68
CA ASP A 123 20.58 19.71 -12.66
C ASP A 123 19.10 19.51 -13.01
N GLY A 124 18.41 18.57 -12.36
CA GLY A 124 17.02 18.21 -12.60
C GLY A 124 16.82 17.24 -13.80
N THR A 125 17.89 16.78 -14.43
CA THR A 125 17.80 15.77 -15.50
C THR A 125 17.43 14.40 -14.91
N VAL A 126 16.42 13.75 -15.49
CA VAL A 126 16.03 12.37 -15.18
C VAL A 126 16.66 11.44 -16.23
N ALA A 127 17.56 10.58 -15.79
CA ALA A 127 18.13 9.53 -16.63
C ALA A 127 17.22 8.29 -16.64
N SER A 128 16.95 7.73 -17.81
CA SER A 128 16.12 6.55 -17.99
C SER A 128 16.72 5.53 -18.95
N SER A 129 16.02 4.40 -19.15
CA SER A 129 16.36 3.42 -20.19
C SER A 129 16.22 3.95 -21.62
N HIS A 130 15.53 5.07 -21.83
CA HIS A 130 15.30 5.73 -23.12
C HIS A 130 16.07 7.06 -23.28
N GLY A 131 17.07 7.31 -22.44
CA GLY A 131 17.85 8.54 -22.43
C GLY A 131 17.53 9.47 -21.27
N GLY A 132 18.04 10.70 -21.36
CA GLY A 132 17.83 11.75 -20.35
C GLY A 132 16.77 12.75 -20.78
N THR A 133 15.96 13.22 -19.82
CA THR A 133 15.04 14.35 -20.03
C THR A 133 15.04 15.29 -18.84
N ARG A 134 14.73 16.57 -19.07
CA ARG A 134 14.57 17.57 -18.02
C ARG A 134 13.14 18.10 -18.06
N PRO A 135 12.24 17.63 -17.18
CA PRO A 135 10.88 18.11 -17.13
C PRO A 135 10.78 19.47 -16.43
N GLU A 136 9.73 20.26 -16.71
CA GLU A 136 9.40 21.47 -15.94
C GLU A 136 8.98 21.09 -14.51
N THR A 137 8.20 20.05 -14.38
CA THR A 137 7.75 19.52 -13.08
C THR A 137 8.01 18.02 -13.02
N LEU A 138 8.69 17.58 -11.96
CA LEU A 138 8.96 16.16 -11.69
C LEU A 138 8.13 15.67 -10.52
N ILE A 139 7.34 14.61 -10.76
CA ILE A 139 6.60 13.88 -9.74
C ILE A 139 7.19 12.48 -9.58
N VAL A 140 7.63 12.14 -8.37
CA VAL A 140 8.24 10.85 -8.03
C VAL A 140 7.23 10.00 -7.26
N ALA A 141 6.74 8.95 -7.90
CA ALA A 141 5.75 8.02 -7.38
C ALA A 141 6.19 6.54 -7.54
N THR A 142 7.50 6.27 -7.38
CA THR A 142 8.11 4.94 -7.58
C THR A 142 7.77 3.92 -6.50
N GLY A 143 6.94 4.30 -5.53
CA GLY A 143 6.48 3.45 -4.44
C GLY A 143 7.66 2.98 -3.56
N LYS A 144 7.81 1.68 -3.40
CA LYS A 144 8.83 1.08 -2.54
C LYS A 144 10.25 1.07 -3.15
N HIS A 145 10.41 1.50 -4.41
CA HIS A 145 11.69 1.49 -5.09
C HIS A 145 12.41 2.83 -4.99
N GLU A 146 13.68 2.78 -4.59
CA GLU A 146 14.53 3.96 -4.54
C GLU A 146 14.94 4.39 -5.95
N LEU A 147 15.11 5.70 -6.12
CA LEU A 147 15.64 6.31 -7.31
C LEU A 147 16.92 7.04 -6.96
N ARG A 148 18.00 6.78 -7.68
CA ARG A 148 19.31 7.39 -7.42
C ARG A 148 19.22 8.92 -7.48
N GLY A 149 19.89 9.61 -6.58
CA GLY A 149 19.85 11.08 -6.47
C GLY A 149 18.73 11.63 -5.58
N ILE A 150 17.66 10.86 -5.34
CA ILE A 150 16.51 11.28 -4.52
C ILE A 150 15.99 10.15 -3.61
N GLY A 151 16.91 9.36 -3.05
CA GLY A 151 16.57 8.30 -2.09
C GLY A 151 15.90 8.82 -0.82
N ARG A 152 15.20 7.92 -0.12
CA ARG A 152 14.60 8.22 1.19
C ARG A 152 15.62 8.00 2.30
N ASP A 153 15.66 8.89 3.29
CA ASP A 153 16.36 8.62 4.53
C ASP A 153 15.51 7.69 5.40
N GLY A 154 15.98 6.46 5.57
CA GLY A 154 15.32 5.44 6.40
C GLY A 154 15.72 5.51 7.88
N ALA A 155 16.49 6.50 8.33
CA ALA A 155 16.90 6.62 9.73
C ALA A 155 15.68 6.72 10.66
N GLY A 156 15.68 5.94 11.73
CA GLY A 156 14.59 5.91 12.72
C GLY A 156 13.31 5.18 12.28
N THR A 157 13.26 4.61 11.07
CA THR A 157 12.15 3.82 10.57
C THR A 157 12.26 2.34 10.95
N LEU A 158 11.17 1.57 10.73
CA LEU A 158 11.13 0.12 10.92
C LEU A 158 11.37 -0.56 9.57
N ASN A 159 12.62 -0.79 9.20
CA ASN A 159 12.99 -1.28 7.86
C ASN A 159 13.62 -2.69 7.85
N GLY A 160 13.68 -3.37 9.00
CA GLY A 160 14.34 -4.66 9.16
C GLY A 160 13.51 -5.87 8.75
N GLN A 161 12.28 -5.74 8.29
CA GLN A 161 11.42 -6.89 7.97
C GLN A 161 11.48 -7.27 6.49
N LEU A 162 11.26 -8.57 6.22
CA LEU A 162 11.05 -9.10 4.88
C LEU A 162 9.55 -9.22 4.61
N GLY A 163 9.11 -8.69 3.48
CA GLY A 163 7.72 -8.80 3.03
C GLY A 163 7.59 -9.84 1.93
N PHE A 164 6.58 -10.68 2.03
CA PHE A 164 6.23 -11.67 1.02
C PHE A 164 4.77 -11.53 0.61
N LYS A 165 4.48 -11.93 -0.63
CA LYS A 165 3.14 -12.02 -1.17
C LYS A 165 2.99 -13.23 -2.08
N ALA A 166 1.88 -13.95 -1.91
CA ALA A 166 1.46 -15.02 -2.79
C ALA A 166 -0.04 -14.92 -3.09
N TYR A 167 -0.44 -15.37 -4.26
CA TYR A 167 -1.84 -15.63 -4.56
C TYR A 167 -2.09 -17.13 -4.53
N LEU A 168 -3.20 -17.51 -3.93
CA LEU A 168 -3.54 -18.90 -3.66
C LEU A 168 -4.96 -19.20 -4.15
N ARG A 169 -5.16 -20.39 -4.70
CA ARG A 169 -6.48 -20.99 -4.84
C ARG A 169 -6.72 -21.84 -3.61
N LEU A 170 -7.66 -21.43 -2.77
CA LEU A 170 -8.04 -22.16 -1.57
C LEU A 170 -9.01 -23.30 -1.90
N LEU A 171 -9.06 -24.32 -1.04
CA LEU A 171 -10.14 -25.31 -1.09
C LEU A 171 -11.51 -24.62 -0.90
N PRO A 172 -12.60 -25.16 -1.48
CA PRO A 172 -13.92 -24.51 -1.43
C PRO A 172 -14.42 -24.20 -0.01
N ALA A 173 -14.14 -25.08 0.97
CA ALA A 173 -14.51 -24.85 2.36
C ALA A 173 -13.74 -23.66 2.97
N GLN A 174 -12.45 -23.54 2.68
CA GLN A 174 -11.60 -22.45 3.21
C GLN A 174 -11.93 -21.12 2.53
N ARG A 175 -12.24 -21.14 1.24
CA ARG A 175 -12.73 -19.96 0.51
C ARG A 175 -14.01 -19.41 1.13
N ARG A 176 -15.03 -20.28 1.35
CA ARG A 176 -16.28 -19.88 2.01
C ARG A 176 -16.06 -19.34 3.42
N ALA A 177 -15.12 -19.91 4.17
CA ALA A 177 -14.81 -19.47 5.53
C ALA A 177 -14.07 -18.13 5.57
N LEU A 178 -13.42 -17.74 4.47
CA LEU A 178 -12.70 -16.47 4.32
C LEU A 178 -13.58 -15.37 3.68
N ASP A 179 -14.70 -15.74 3.05
CA ASP A 179 -15.58 -14.81 2.36
C ASP A 179 -16.09 -13.70 3.29
N GLY A 180 -16.07 -12.46 2.81
CA GLY A 180 -16.43 -11.26 3.61
C GLY A 180 -15.44 -10.89 4.71
N HIS A 181 -14.29 -11.58 4.82
CA HIS A 181 -13.31 -11.36 5.89
C HIS A 181 -11.96 -10.91 5.37
N VAL A 182 -11.26 -10.11 6.20
CA VAL A 182 -9.81 -10.03 6.23
C VAL A 182 -9.31 -10.75 7.48
N GLU A 183 -8.41 -11.71 7.33
CA GLU A 183 -7.77 -12.42 8.44
C GLU A 183 -6.37 -11.86 8.67
N LEU A 184 -6.08 -11.47 9.92
CA LEU A 184 -4.76 -11.05 10.37
C LEU A 184 -4.23 -12.08 11.37
N CYS A 185 -3.25 -12.86 10.95
CA CYS A 185 -2.58 -13.88 11.74
C CYS A 185 -1.32 -13.27 12.36
N LEU A 186 -1.30 -13.14 13.68
CA LEU A 186 -0.22 -12.53 14.43
C LEU A 186 0.70 -13.62 14.98
N PHE A 187 1.98 -13.51 14.70
CA PHE A 187 3.01 -14.47 15.14
C PHE A 187 4.29 -13.75 15.57
N GLN A 188 5.22 -14.48 16.16
CA GLN A 188 6.47 -13.89 16.62
C GLN A 188 7.29 -13.32 15.44
N GLY A 189 7.62 -12.06 15.51
CA GLY A 189 8.44 -11.36 14.52
C GLY A 189 7.68 -10.91 13.25
N GLY A 190 6.33 -11.00 13.24
CA GLY A 190 5.57 -10.55 12.08
C GLY A 190 4.06 -10.77 12.17
N TYR A 191 3.43 -10.66 11.03
CA TYR A 191 2.00 -10.97 10.86
C TYR A 191 1.73 -11.37 9.40
N ALA A 192 0.64 -12.08 9.16
CA ALA A 192 0.12 -12.38 7.83
C ALA A 192 -1.30 -11.85 7.67
N GLY A 193 -1.58 -11.22 6.54
CA GLY A 193 -2.90 -10.84 6.09
C GLY A 193 -3.38 -11.78 4.98
N LEU A 194 -4.60 -12.29 5.10
CA LEU A 194 -5.23 -13.17 4.12
C LEU A 194 -6.65 -12.67 3.83
N GLN A 195 -6.99 -12.52 2.55
CA GLN A 195 -8.32 -12.13 2.09
C GLN A 195 -8.57 -12.58 0.66
N MET A 196 -9.83 -12.68 0.28
CA MET A 196 -10.20 -12.93 -1.11
C MET A 196 -9.96 -11.67 -1.96
N VAL A 197 -9.58 -11.86 -3.21
CA VAL A 197 -9.55 -10.85 -4.27
C VAL A 197 -10.38 -11.35 -5.46
N GLU A 198 -10.46 -10.57 -6.53
CA GLU A 198 -11.23 -10.97 -7.72
C GLU A 198 -10.75 -12.33 -8.28
N ARG A 199 -11.60 -12.95 -9.11
CA ARG A 199 -11.36 -14.25 -9.77
C ARG A 199 -11.09 -15.40 -8.79
N GLU A 200 -11.75 -15.36 -7.61
CA GLU A 200 -11.67 -16.40 -6.59
C GLU A 200 -10.25 -16.68 -6.05
N ALA A 201 -9.33 -15.76 -6.23
CA ALA A 201 -7.99 -15.86 -5.68
C ALA A 201 -7.95 -15.32 -4.24
N ALA A 202 -7.13 -15.93 -3.39
CA ALA A 202 -6.80 -15.39 -2.07
C ALA A 202 -5.44 -14.70 -2.13
N ASN A 203 -5.35 -13.49 -1.60
CA ASN A 203 -4.12 -12.74 -1.42
C ASN A 203 -3.57 -13.02 -0.03
N LEU A 204 -2.43 -13.67 0.06
CA LEU A 204 -1.63 -13.81 1.27
C LEU A 204 -0.45 -12.82 1.19
N CYS A 205 -0.42 -11.85 2.10
CA CYS A 205 0.65 -10.87 2.19
C CYS A 205 1.13 -10.76 3.64
N PHE A 206 2.44 -10.93 3.89
CA PHE A 206 2.95 -11.01 5.25
C PHE A 206 4.34 -10.41 5.41
N LEU A 207 4.66 -10.09 6.65
CA LEU A 207 5.99 -9.65 7.08
C LEU A 207 6.57 -10.66 8.06
N VAL A 208 7.86 -10.94 7.92
CA VAL A 208 8.63 -11.80 8.83
C VAL A 208 9.98 -11.19 9.15
N SER A 209 10.58 -11.61 10.26
CA SER A 209 11.95 -11.23 10.57
C SER A 209 12.95 -11.96 9.66
N PRO A 210 14.09 -11.31 9.32
CA PRO A 210 15.17 -11.94 8.56
C PRO A 210 15.72 -13.18 9.23
N GLU A 211 15.76 -13.21 10.57
CA GLU A 211 16.25 -14.35 11.36
C GLU A 211 15.38 -15.59 11.13
N ARG A 212 14.04 -15.41 11.11
CA ARG A 212 13.10 -16.50 10.81
C ARG A 212 13.32 -17.07 9.42
N TRP A 213 13.41 -16.21 8.42
CA TRP A 213 13.68 -16.57 7.03
C TRP A 213 15.00 -17.34 6.89
N LYS A 214 16.07 -16.82 7.52
CA LYS A 214 17.40 -17.44 7.51
C LYS A 214 17.40 -18.81 8.21
N ARG A 215 16.74 -18.93 9.36
CA ARG A 215 16.62 -20.19 10.10
C ARG A 215 15.98 -21.29 9.26
N LEU A 216 15.06 -20.96 8.37
CA LEU A 216 14.37 -21.88 7.47
C LEU A 216 15.09 -22.08 6.12
N GLY A 217 16.35 -21.63 6.01
CA GLY A 217 17.17 -21.84 4.83
C GLY A 217 16.70 -21.10 3.57
N GLY A 218 15.81 -20.10 3.71
CA GLY A 218 15.24 -19.38 2.57
C GLY A 218 14.18 -20.18 1.81
N ASP A 219 13.61 -21.21 2.41
CA ASP A 219 12.54 -22.02 1.82
C ASP A 219 11.17 -21.38 2.10
N PHE A 220 10.47 -20.99 1.03
CA PHE A 220 9.15 -20.37 1.13
C PHE A 220 8.06 -21.37 1.56
N ALA A 221 8.12 -22.61 1.10
CA ALA A 221 7.15 -23.63 1.48
C ALA A 221 7.33 -23.99 2.96
N GLY A 222 8.58 -24.18 3.41
CA GLY A 222 8.92 -24.37 4.81
C GLY A 222 8.49 -23.20 5.69
N LEU A 223 8.62 -21.96 5.20
CA LEU A 223 8.13 -20.77 5.91
C LEU A 223 6.61 -20.78 6.08
N LEU A 224 5.84 -21.11 5.04
CA LEU A 224 4.38 -21.22 5.16
C LEU A 224 3.94 -22.33 6.12
N ALA A 225 4.63 -23.47 6.11
CA ALA A 225 4.40 -24.56 7.04
C ALA A 225 4.68 -24.15 8.50
N ASP A 226 5.80 -23.48 8.75
CA ASP A 226 6.21 -22.97 10.06
C ASP A 226 5.21 -21.92 10.60
N LEU A 227 4.75 -20.99 9.75
CA LEU A 227 3.73 -20.01 10.10
C LEU A 227 2.36 -20.67 10.38
N GLY A 228 1.98 -21.67 9.58
CA GLY A 228 0.74 -22.43 9.77
C GLY A 228 0.75 -23.28 11.03
N ALA A 229 1.91 -23.80 11.43
CA ALA A 229 2.09 -24.51 12.70
C ALA A 229 1.98 -23.57 13.91
N GLU A 230 2.53 -22.35 13.82
CA GLU A 230 2.43 -21.35 14.89
C GLU A 230 1.01 -20.77 15.00
N VAL A 231 0.31 -20.51 13.87
CA VAL A 231 -1.05 -19.98 13.87
C VAL A 231 -2.00 -20.98 13.21
N PRO A 232 -2.73 -21.82 13.98
CA PRO A 232 -3.54 -22.90 13.44
C PRO A 232 -4.59 -22.46 12.42
N LEU A 233 -5.17 -21.26 12.57
CA LEU A 233 -6.11 -20.72 11.59
C LEU A 233 -5.45 -20.54 10.22
N LEU A 234 -4.23 -20.00 10.17
CA LEU A 234 -3.48 -19.84 8.92
C LEU A 234 -3.18 -21.21 8.31
N GLY A 235 -2.72 -22.18 9.12
CA GLY A 235 -2.49 -23.54 8.67
C GLY A 235 -3.72 -24.19 8.04
N GLN A 236 -4.91 -24.02 8.66
CA GLN A 236 -6.17 -24.49 8.11
C GLN A 236 -6.50 -23.84 6.75
N ARG A 237 -6.28 -22.53 6.61
CA ARG A 237 -6.52 -21.83 5.33
C ARG A 237 -5.59 -22.29 4.22
N LEU A 238 -4.34 -22.56 4.57
CA LEU A 238 -3.31 -22.99 3.62
C LEU A 238 -3.37 -24.49 3.28
N ALA A 239 -4.08 -25.29 4.06
CA ALA A 239 -4.20 -26.74 3.81
C ALA A 239 -4.83 -26.99 2.44
N GLY A 240 -4.08 -27.65 1.54
CA GLY A 240 -4.50 -27.97 0.19
C GLY A 240 -4.61 -26.74 -0.75
N ALA A 241 -4.12 -25.59 -0.34
CA ALA A 241 -4.06 -24.39 -1.19
C ALA A 241 -3.03 -24.55 -2.32
N VAL A 242 -3.38 -24.06 -3.51
CA VAL A 242 -2.53 -24.14 -4.70
C VAL A 242 -2.01 -22.73 -5.05
N PRO A 243 -0.69 -22.53 -5.17
CA PRO A 243 -0.11 -21.28 -5.62
C PRO A 243 -0.59 -20.92 -7.04
N LEU A 244 -0.88 -19.64 -7.26
CA LEU A 244 -1.28 -19.07 -8.56
C LEU A 244 -0.14 -18.32 -9.25
N LEU A 245 1.01 -18.18 -8.59
CA LEU A 245 2.25 -17.64 -9.15
C LEU A 245 3.34 -18.69 -8.99
N ASP A 246 4.25 -18.78 -9.97
CA ASP A 246 5.40 -19.69 -9.94
C ASP A 246 6.34 -19.39 -8.76
N ARG A 247 6.42 -18.13 -8.36
CA ARG A 247 7.24 -17.66 -7.24
C ARG A 247 6.52 -16.58 -6.45
N PRO A 248 6.71 -16.52 -5.11
CA PRO A 248 6.19 -15.42 -4.32
C PRO A 248 6.88 -14.12 -4.70
N LEU A 249 6.17 -13.01 -4.55
CA LEU A 249 6.79 -11.69 -4.56
C LEU A 249 7.47 -11.44 -3.23
N ALA A 250 8.67 -10.84 -3.24
CA ALA A 250 9.41 -10.52 -2.03
C ALA A 250 9.96 -9.09 -2.06
N ILE A 251 10.09 -8.47 -0.89
CA ILE A 251 10.67 -7.15 -0.70
C ILE A 251 11.35 -7.05 0.67
N SER A 252 12.38 -6.20 0.75
CA SER A 252 13.07 -5.86 1.99
C SER A 252 13.30 -4.35 2.08
N GLY A 253 13.65 -3.86 3.28
CA GLY A 253 14.07 -2.48 3.46
C GLY A 253 12.98 -1.44 3.31
N VAL A 254 11.69 -1.80 3.45
CA VAL A 254 10.58 -0.84 3.42
C VAL A 254 10.62 0.02 4.69
N PRO A 255 10.77 1.36 4.59
CA PRO A 255 10.95 2.21 5.76
C PRO A 255 9.62 2.56 6.42
N TYR A 256 9.02 1.62 7.16
CA TYR A 256 7.76 1.87 7.88
C TYR A 256 7.90 2.95 8.95
N GLY A 257 7.00 3.90 8.96
CA GLY A 257 7.06 5.08 9.81
C GLY A 257 7.71 6.30 9.13
N TYR A 258 8.12 6.15 7.86
CA TYR A 258 8.69 7.25 7.09
C TYR A 258 7.66 8.32 6.79
N LEU A 259 8.04 9.56 6.98
CA LEU A 259 7.33 10.76 6.50
C LEU A 259 8.37 11.73 5.97
N HIS A 260 8.30 12.03 4.68
CA HIS A 260 9.28 12.88 4.01
C HIS A 260 9.27 14.29 4.59
N ARG A 261 10.47 14.79 4.87
CA ARG A 261 10.73 16.17 5.27
C ARG A 261 11.61 16.79 4.19
N PRO A 262 11.10 17.80 3.45
CA PRO A 262 11.87 18.37 2.35
C PRO A 262 13.15 19.04 2.88
N ALA A 263 14.23 18.83 2.16
CA ALA A 263 15.46 19.61 2.39
C ALA A 263 15.25 21.07 1.89
N PRO A 264 15.96 22.05 2.44
CA PRO A 264 15.92 23.41 1.93
C PRO A 264 16.24 23.43 0.43
N GLY A 265 15.36 24.02 -0.37
CA GLY A 265 15.49 24.09 -1.83
C GLY A 265 15.09 22.85 -2.61
N GLU A 266 14.54 21.82 -1.98
CA GLU A 266 13.99 20.66 -2.68
C GLU A 266 12.73 21.05 -3.47
N THR A 267 12.76 20.82 -4.78
CA THR A 267 11.66 21.18 -5.71
C THR A 267 10.86 19.97 -6.22
N GLY A 268 11.27 18.75 -5.81
CA GLY A 268 10.65 17.51 -6.27
C GLY A 268 9.34 17.20 -5.56
N TRP A 269 8.35 16.75 -6.32
CA TRP A 269 7.07 16.25 -5.79
C TRP A 269 7.17 14.76 -5.51
N ARG A 270 7.12 14.35 -4.24
CA ARG A 270 7.15 12.94 -3.83
C ARG A 270 5.77 12.48 -3.43
N LEU A 271 5.28 11.37 -4.00
CA LEU A 271 3.93 10.84 -3.76
C LEU A 271 3.97 9.38 -3.30
N GLY A 272 2.92 8.96 -2.62
CA GLY A 272 2.77 7.60 -2.10
C GLY A 272 3.91 7.25 -1.14
N ASP A 273 4.47 6.05 -1.28
CA ASP A 273 5.55 5.57 -0.40
C ASP A 273 6.82 6.44 -0.48
N GLN A 274 6.99 7.25 -1.52
CA GLN A 274 8.08 8.23 -1.60
C GLN A 274 7.88 9.44 -0.69
N ALA A 275 6.64 9.74 -0.32
CA ALA A 275 6.30 10.81 0.61
C ALA A 275 6.05 10.29 2.04
N ALA A 276 5.37 9.15 2.18
CA ALA A 276 4.98 8.63 3.49
C ALA A 276 4.73 7.12 3.44
N VAL A 277 5.23 6.38 4.44
CA VAL A 277 5.09 4.94 4.56
C VAL A 277 4.50 4.59 5.93
N ILE A 278 3.24 4.23 5.95
CA ILE A 278 2.57 3.76 7.16
C ILE A 278 2.84 2.25 7.37
N PRO A 279 2.94 1.75 8.60
CA PRO A 279 2.99 0.32 8.89
C PRO A 279 1.91 -0.48 8.19
N SER A 280 2.30 -1.55 7.48
CA SER A 280 1.42 -2.26 6.54
C SER A 280 0.25 -3.01 7.18
N PHE A 281 0.32 -3.34 8.48
CA PHE A 281 -0.78 -4.00 9.19
C PHE A 281 -2.04 -3.13 9.31
N THR A 282 -1.92 -1.80 9.14
CA THR A 282 -3.07 -0.88 9.16
C THR A 282 -3.98 -1.03 7.94
N GLY A 283 -3.45 -1.54 6.83
CA GLY A 283 -4.14 -1.60 5.55
C GLY A 283 -4.28 -0.25 4.82
N ASP A 284 -3.65 0.84 5.31
CA ASP A 284 -3.90 2.21 4.85
C ASP A 284 -2.88 2.76 3.83
N GLY A 285 -1.91 1.95 3.40
CA GLY A 285 -0.90 2.38 2.42
C GLY A 285 -1.49 2.88 1.10
N MET A 286 -2.58 2.25 0.63
CA MET A 286 -3.26 2.65 -0.61
C MET A 286 -4.05 3.95 -0.44
N SER A 287 -4.73 4.13 0.70
CA SER A 287 -5.41 5.39 1.05
C SER A 287 -4.43 6.55 1.08
N LEU A 288 -3.29 6.34 1.75
CA LEU A 288 -2.24 7.35 1.87
C LEU A 288 -1.64 7.72 0.50
N ALA A 289 -1.43 6.73 -0.36
CA ALA A 289 -0.93 6.96 -1.72
C ALA A 289 -1.90 7.83 -2.55
N LEU A 290 -3.20 7.53 -2.53
CA LEU A 290 -4.24 8.29 -3.22
C LEU A 290 -4.43 9.69 -2.60
N HIS A 291 -4.40 9.78 -1.26
CA HIS A 291 -4.51 11.05 -0.55
C HIS A 291 -3.33 11.98 -0.88
N SER A 292 -2.10 11.45 -0.90
CA SER A 292 -0.91 12.20 -1.29
C SER A 292 -1.00 12.73 -2.72
N ALA A 293 -1.49 11.91 -3.66
CA ALA A 293 -1.70 12.32 -5.04
C ALA A 293 -2.74 13.45 -5.14
N ARG A 294 -3.85 13.34 -4.39
CA ARG A 294 -4.89 14.38 -4.34
C ARG A 294 -4.32 15.71 -3.84
N LEU A 295 -3.63 15.71 -2.69
CA LEU A 295 -3.04 16.91 -2.11
C LEU A 295 -1.98 17.54 -3.02
N ALA A 296 -1.07 16.74 -3.58
CA ALA A 296 -0.01 17.23 -4.46
C ALA A 296 -0.57 17.86 -5.74
N THR A 297 -1.55 17.21 -6.37
CA THR A 297 -2.17 17.74 -7.58
C THR A 297 -2.99 18.99 -7.31
N THR A 298 -3.68 19.07 -6.17
CA THR A 298 -4.37 20.30 -5.73
C THR A 298 -3.36 21.44 -5.53
N ALA A 299 -2.26 21.20 -4.81
CA ALA A 299 -1.20 22.19 -4.61
C ALA A 299 -0.64 22.69 -5.95
N LEU A 300 -0.33 21.78 -6.87
CA LEU A 300 0.21 22.09 -8.19
C LEU A 300 -0.77 22.94 -9.05
N LEU A 301 -2.05 22.61 -9.01
CA LEU A 301 -3.09 23.32 -9.77
C LEU A 301 -3.43 24.70 -9.18
N THR A 302 -3.26 24.88 -7.88
CA THR A 302 -3.49 26.16 -7.19
C THR A 302 -2.25 27.03 -7.08
N GLY A 303 -1.09 26.58 -7.59
CA GLY A 303 0.17 27.34 -7.54
C GLY A 303 0.91 27.24 -6.20
N ALA A 304 0.49 26.36 -5.29
CA ALA A 304 1.24 26.05 -4.07
C ALA A 304 2.46 25.16 -4.37
N GLY A 305 3.49 25.24 -3.51
CA GLY A 305 4.74 24.51 -3.71
C GLY A 305 4.75 23.11 -3.13
N PRO A 306 5.82 22.31 -3.42
CA PRO A 306 6.01 20.98 -2.81
C PRO A 306 6.06 21.03 -1.28
N ALA A 307 6.61 22.09 -0.69
CA ALA A 307 6.68 22.26 0.76
C ALA A 307 5.29 22.42 1.40
N ASP A 308 4.38 23.17 0.76
CA ASP A 308 3.00 23.34 1.22
C ASP A 308 2.25 22.01 1.18
N TYR A 309 2.38 21.29 0.07
CA TYR A 309 1.83 19.94 -0.09
C TYR A 309 2.29 19.00 1.03
N LEU A 310 3.60 18.96 1.30
CA LEU A 310 4.17 18.07 2.32
C LEU A 310 3.73 18.48 3.74
N ALA A 311 3.56 19.79 3.99
CA ALA A 311 2.98 20.27 5.24
C ALA A 311 1.50 19.81 5.41
N TRP A 312 0.70 19.87 4.33
CA TRP A 312 -0.67 19.34 4.34
C TRP A 312 -0.70 17.83 4.58
N LEU A 313 0.18 17.08 3.91
CA LEU A 313 0.29 15.63 4.10
C LEU A 313 0.72 15.29 5.53
N ALA A 314 1.70 15.98 6.09
CA ALA A 314 2.17 15.80 7.45
C ALA A 314 1.06 16.08 8.49
N ARG A 315 0.29 17.15 8.29
CA ARG A 315 -0.88 17.47 9.13
C ARG A 315 -1.92 16.36 9.08
N ASP A 316 -2.25 15.84 7.90
CA ASP A 316 -3.34 14.88 7.69
C ASP A 316 -2.94 13.45 8.08
N ALA A 317 -1.70 13.04 7.81
CA ALA A 317 -1.24 11.65 7.96
C ALA A 317 -0.21 11.43 9.09
N GLY A 318 0.53 12.46 9.51
CA GLY A 318 1.66 12.33 10.44
C GLY A 318 1.26 11.68 11.77
N GLY A 319 0.13 12.07 12.33
CA GLY A 319 -0.39 11.47 13.56
C GLY A 319 -0.73 10.00 13.42
N ALA A 320 -1.35 9.59 12.30
CA ALA A 320 -1.69 8.19 12.03
C ALA A 320 -0.42 7.34 11.86
N ILE A 321 0.56 7.83 11.10
CA ILE A 321 1.85 7.16 10.89
C ILE A 321 2.58 6.97 12.23
N TRP A 322 2.64 8.02 13.05
CA TRP A 322 3.30 7.94 14.36
C TRP A 322 2.64 6.90 15.27
N ARG A 323 1.30 6.92 15.40
CA ARG A 323 0.56 5.97 16.24
C ARG A 323 0.71 4.53 15.75
N ALA A 324 0.61 4.31 14.43
CA ALA A 324 0.82 2.99 13.83
C ALA A 324 2.24 2.48 14.07
N THR A 325 3.26 3.34 13.94
CA THR A 325 4.66 2.99 14.17
C THR A 325 4.91 2.66 15.66
N ALA A 326 4.35 3.45 16.58
CA ALA A 326 4.42 3.18 18.01
C ALA A 326 3.77 1.84 18.37
N LEU A 327 2.59 1.56 17.79
CA LEU A 327 1.89 0.29 17.96
C LEU A 327 2.71 -0.89 17.44
N GLN A 328 3.33 -0.78 16.26
CA GLN A 328 4.18 -1.83 15.72
C GLN A 328 5.42 -2.08 16.57
N ARG A 329 6.07 -1.03 17.09
CA ARG A 329 7.20 -1.17 18.02
C ARG A 329 6.79 -1.88 19.31
N TRP A 330 5.67 -1.47 19.87
CA TRP A 330 5.15 -2.10 21.09
C TRP A 330 4.72 -3.55 20.82
N SER A 331 4.16 -3.84 19.67
CA SER A 331 3.69 -5.17 19.28
C SER A 331 4.82 -6.19 19.07
N SER A 332 6.04 -5.76 18.88
CA SER A 332 7.21 -6.64 18.81
C SER A 332 7.68 -7.16 20.19
N THR A 333 7.14 -6.61 21.30
CA THR A 333 7.42 -7.10 22.65
C THR A 333 6.51 -8.29 23.01
N GLY A 334 7.06 -9.40 23.51
CA GLY A 334 6.38 -10.68 23.63
C GLY A 334 5.04 -10.70 24.39
N GLY A 335 4.09 -11.54 23.94
CA GLY A 335 2.82 -11.86 24.61
C GLY A 335 1.68 -10.84 24.46
N TRP A 336 1.91 -9.66 23.84
CA TRP A 336 0.88 -8.63 23.66
C TRP A 336 -0.22 -9.08 22.69
N ALA A 337 0.14 -9.81 21.62
CA ALA A 337 -0.80 -10.26 20.59
C ALA A 337 -1.92 -11.12 21.19
N GLU A 338 -1.55 -12.08 22.06
CA GLU A 338 -2.51 -12.91 22.77
C GLU A 338 -3.45 -12.10 23.67
N ARG A 339 -2.91 -11.10 24.37
CA ARG A 339 -3.72 -10.20 25.22
C ARG A 339 -4.63 -9.31 24.40
N ALA A 340 -4.13 -8.75 23.30
CA ALA A 340 -4.92 -7.92 22.40
C ALA A 340 -6.08 -8.70 21.79
N VAL A 341 -5.83 -9.91 21.28
CA VAL A 341 -6.88 -10.77 20.70
C VAL A 341 -7.87 -11.21 21.78
N ALA A 342 -7.42 -11.48 23.01
CA ALA A 342 -8.32 -11.78 24.12
C ALA A 342 -9.26 -10.61 24.45
N LEU A 343 -8.73 -9.40 24.54
CA LEU A 343 -9.51 -8.17 24.79
C LEU A 343 -10.52 -7.90 23.67
N LEU A 344 -10.11 -8.08 22.42
CA LEU A 344 -10.99 -7.89 21.25
C LEU A 344 -12.11 -8.93 21.20
N GLY A 345 -11.85 -10.16 21.66
CA GLY A 345 -12.87 -11.21 21.81
C GLY A 345 -13.94 -10.84 22.86
N LEU A 346 -13.54 -10.13 23.93
CA LEU A 346 -14.46 -9.67 24.97
C LEU A 346 -15.21 -8.38 24.59
N ALA A 347 -14.60 -7.51 23.78
CA ALA A 347 -15.15 -6.21 23.41
C ALA A 347 -14.89 -5.92 21.90
N PRO A 348 -15.69 -6.53 20.99
CA PRO A 348 -15.48 -6.37 19.53
C PRO A 348 -15.51 -4.91 19.05
N GLY A 349 -16.18 -4.01 19.76
CA GLY A 349 -16.20 -2.58 19.47
C GLY A 349 -14.82 -1.90 19.53
N LEU A 350 -13.86 -2.46 20.29
CA LEU A 350 -12.49 -1.94 20.37
C LEU A 350 -11.73 -2.06 19.03
N VAL A 351 -12.12 -3.00 18.17
CA VAL A 351 -11.52 -3.12 16.82
C VAL A 351 -11.76 -1.84 16.01
N ARG A 352 -12.97 -1.28 16.06
CA ARG A 352 -13.29 -0.01 15.35
C ARG A 352 -12.48 1.17 15.89
N LEU A 353 -12.32 1.24 17.22
CA LEU A 353 -11.49 2.28 17.84
C LEU A 353 -10.03 2.13 17.45
N ALA A 354 -9.48 0.92 17.52
CA ALA A 354 -8.09 0.63 17.12
C ALA A 354 -7.85 0.92 15.63
N ALA A 355 -8.77 0.51 14.76
CA ALA A 355 -8.71 0.81 13.33
C ALA A 355 -8.78 2.31 13.07
N GLY A 356 -9.71 3.06 13.70
CA GLY A 356 -9.83 4.51 13.56
C GLY A 356 -8.61 5.27 14.10
N PHE A 357 -7.89 4.69 15.06
CA PHE A 357 -6.74 5.31 15.69
C PHE A 357 -5.51 5.43 14.77
N THR A 358 -5.35 4.50 13.81
CA THR A 358 -4.20 4.47 12.90
C THR A 358 -4.54 4.96 11.48
N ARG A 359 -5.77 5.40 11.19
CA ARG A 359 -6.22 5.84 9.87
C ARG A 359 -6.19 7.34 9.68
N LEU A 360 -6.29 7.74 8.40
CA LEU A 360 -6.56 9.13 8.03
C LEU A 360 -7.89 9.57 8.64
N GLN A 361 -7.90 10.78 9.19
CA GLN A 361 -9.13 11.31 9.76
C GLN A 361 -10.17 11.60 8.68
N PRO A 362 -11.47 11.27 8.88
CA PRO A 362 -12.51 11.52 7.88
C PRO A 362 -12.59 12.98 7.43
N ALA A 363 -12.32 13.92 8.33
CA ALA A 363 -12.28 15.35 8.00
C ALA A 363 -11.15 15.69 7.02
N ALA A 364 -9.97 15.04 7.12
CA ALA A 364 -8.86 15.25 6.19
C ALA A 364 -9.22 14.76 4.77
N VAL A 365 -9.83 13.57 4.67
CA VAL A 365 -10.28 13.03 3.39
C VAL A 365 -11.35 13.92 2.75
N ARG A 366 -12.37 14.35 3.52
CA ARG A 366 -13.40 15.28 3.01
C ARG A 366 -12.81 16.59 2.53
N ARG A 367 -11.90 17.23 3.29
CA ARG A 367 -11.22 18.46 2.85
C ARG A 367 -10.46 18.25 1.54
N ALA A 368 -9.69 17.17 1.44
CA ALA A 368 -8.94 16.85 0.23
C ALA A 368 -9.85 16.63 -0.98
N LEU A 369 -11.02 16.03 -0.80
CA LEU A 369 -11.98 15.77 -1.90
C LEU A 369 -12.79 17.01 -2.29
N ALA A 370 -12.98 17.97 -1.40
CA ALA A 370 -13.70 19.20 -1.68
C ALA A 370 -12.85 20.23 -2.47
N GLY A 371 -11.53 20.20 -2.37
CA GLY A 371 -10.58 21.03 -3.15
C GLY A 371 -10.10 20.28 -4.39
#